data_a6de2f3f2b553f2fb0e35c705c0860fe
#
_entry.id   a6de2f3f2b553f2fb0e35c705c0860fe
#
_cell.length_a   1.000
_cell.length_b   1.000
_cell.length_c   1.000
_cell.angle_alpha   90.00
_cell.angle_beta   90.00
_cell.angle_gamma   90.00
#
_symmetry.space_group_name_H-M   'P 1'
#
loop_
_entity.id
_entity.type
_entity.pdbx_description
1 polymer ?
#
loop_
_entity_poly.entity_id
_entity_poly.type
_entity_poly.pdbx_seq_one_letter_code
_entity_poly.pdbx_strand_id
1 'polypeptide(L)'
;MMQPILWLILAAIHAMPALALFRPATLTTLYRLQPDNPLFLLMQHRAGLFFAVFVACIWAAFVPEGRRLAVLVVGISMVSFLLLYWQAGSPTPLRKIAQVDLWGLPVLAGVAWLAFRQ
;
A
#
# COMPACT_ATOMS: atom_id res chain seq x y z
N MET A 1 -22.21 -1.33 -5.26
CA MET A 1 -21.79 0.02 -5.68
C MET A 1 -20.71 0.62 -4.77
N MET A 2 -20.84 0.42 -3.46
CA MET A 2 -19.85 0.97 -2.53
C MET A 2 -18.49 0.28 -2.61
N GLN A 3 -18.47 -1.05 -2.78
CA GLN A 3 -17.20 -1.79 -2.80
C GLN A 3 -16.22 -1.31 -3.87
N PRO A 4 -16.62 -1.09 -5.14
CA PRO A 4 -15.66 -0.58 -6.13
C PRO A 4 -15.04 0.75 -5.73
N ILE A 5 -15.82 1.64 -5.13
CA ILE A 5 -15.30 2.95 -4.68
C ILE A 5 -14.26 2.77 -3.58
N LEU A 6 -14.55 1.92 -2.60
CA LEU A 6 -13.63 1.66 -1.49
C LEU A 6 -12.33 1.02 -1.99
N TRP A 7 -12.42 0.08 -2.93
CA TRP A 7 -11.24 -0.55 -3.51
C TRP A 7 -10.41 0.44 -4.33
N LEU A 8 -11.06 1.37 -5.03
CA LEU A 8 -10.33 2.41 -5.76
C LEU A 8 -9.63 3.37 -4.82
N ILE A 9 -10.21 3.66 -3.67
CA ILE A 9 -9.53 4.46 -2.63
C ILE A 9 -8.27 3.75 -2.14
N LEU A 10 -8.36 2.45 -1.85
CA LEU A 10 -7.19 1.66 -1.46
C LEU A 10 -6.14 1.62 -2.56
N ALA A 11 -6.56 1.51 -3.82
CA ALA A 11 -5.64 1.57 -4.95
C ALA A 11 -4.90 2.91 -4.99
N ALA A 12 -5.62 4.01 -4.77
CA ALA A 12 -5.00 5.34 -4.77
C ALA A 12 -3.97 5.49 -3.65
N ILE A 13 -4.23 4.91 -2.48
CA ILE A 13 -3.29 4.92 -1.36
C ILE A 13 -1.97 4.24 -1.75
N HIS A 14 -2.04 3.15 -2.52
CA HIS A 14 -0.85 2.39 -2.92
C HIS A 14 -0.21 2.90 -4.20
N ALA A 15 -0.87 3.83 -4.91
CA ALA A 15 -0.35 4.33 -6.18
C ALA A 15 0.96 5.12 -6.01
N MET A 16 1.06 5.95 -4.98
CA MET A 16 2.25 6.78 -4.79
C MET A 16 3.49 5.93 -4.49
N PRO A 17 3.47 4.97 -3.54
CA PRO A 17 4.63 4.09 -3.38
C PRO A 17 4.93 3.27 -4.63
N ALA A 18 3.92 2.86 -5.39
CA ALA A 18 4.11 2.08 -6.61
C ALA A 18 4.80 2.87 -7.71
N LEU A 19 4.61 4.20 -7.74
CA LEU A 19 5.26 5.06 -8.74
C LEU A 19 6.77 4.98 -8.70
N ALA A 20 7.36 4.67 -7.54
CA ALA A 20 8.80 4.57 -7.40
C ALA A 20 9.39 3.46 -8.27
N LEU A 21 8.60 2.46 -8.68
CA LEU A 21 9.05 1.43 -9.62
C LEU A 21 9.41 2.04 -10.98
N PHE A 22 8.60 2.99 -11.44
CA PHE A 22 8.76 3.62 -12.75
C PHE A 22 9.50 4.95 -12.68
N ARG A 23 9.57 5.55 -11.50
CA ARG A 23 10.26 6.82 -11.25
C ARG A 23 11.18 6.65 -10.04
N PRO A 24 12.39 6.08 -10.23
CA PRO A 24 13.27 5.83 -9.08
C PRO A 24 13.64 7.07 -8.27
N ALA A 25 13.62 8.26 -8.88
CA ALA A 25 13.89 9.51 -8.15
C ALA A 25 12.88 9.73 -7.00
N THR A 26 11.70 9.13 -7.08
CA THR A 26 10.72 9.20 -6.00
C THR A 26 11.26 8.62 -4.70
N LEU A 27 12.12 7.59 -4.78
CA LEU A 27 12.73 7.00 -3.60
C LEU A 27 13.62 7.99 -2.85
N THR A 28 14.36 8.82 -3.58
CA THR A 28 15.17 9.86 -2.95
C THR A 28 14.27 10.89 -2.27
N THR A 29 13.19 11.29 -2.92
CA THR A 29 12.27 12.28 -2.37
C THR A 29 11.50 11.76 -1.15
N LEU A 30 10.95 10.54 -1.24
CA LEU A 30 10.10 9.98 -0.18
C LEU A 30 10.91 9.44 0.99
N TYR A 31 12.03 8.76 0.70
CA TYR A 31 12.77 8.01 1.71
C TYR A 31 14.15 8.58 2.00
N ARG A 32 14.54 9.66 1.32
CA ARG A 32 15.88 10.28 1.44
C ARG A 32 17.01 9.29 1.13
N LEU A 33 16.76 8.40 0.19
CA LEU A 33 17.73 7.38 -0.22
C LEU A 33 18.43 7.80 -1.51
N GLN A 34 19.78 7.73 -1.52
CA GLN A 34 20.55 8.07 -2.71
C GLN A 34 20.66 6.86 -3.64
N PRO A 35 20.75 7.10 -4.98
CA PRO A 35 20.81 5.98 -5.94
C PRO A 35 21.99 5.05 -5.78
N ASP A 36 23.10 5.52 -5.19
CA ASP A 36 24.28 4.70 -4.96
C ASP A 36 24.20 3.83 -3.70
N ASN A 37 23.17 4.02 -2.88
CA ASN A 37 22.97 3.21 -1.68
C ASN A 37 22.46 1.82 -2.11
N PRO A 38 23.08 0.71 -1.63
CA PRO A 38 22.60 -0.64 -1.96
C PRO A 38 21.13 -0.87 -1.62
N LEU A 39 20.60 -0.19 -0.59
CA LEU A 39 19.20 -0.31 -0.21
C LEU A 39 18.26 0.32 -1.23
N PHE A 40 18.76 1.16 -2.13
CA PHE A 40 17.95 1.78 -3.17
C PHE A 40 17.28 0.72 -4.05
N LEU A 41 18.04 -0.30 -4.46
CA LEU A 41 17.50 -1.39 -5.28
C LEU A 41 16.40 -2.15 -4.52
N LEU A 42 16.62 -2.43 -3.23
CA LEU A 42 15.61 -3.10 -2.42
C LEU A 42 14.34 -2.28 -2.29
N MET A 43 14.48 -0.96 -2.13
CA MET A 43 13.32 -0.07 -2.06
C MET A 43 12.60 0.04 -3.39
N GLN A 44 13.34 0.00 -4.50
CA GLN A 44 12.73 -0.02 -5.82
C GLN A 44 11.94 -1.31 -6.04
N HIS A 45 12.48 -2.45 -5.60
CA HIS A 45 11.76 -3.73 -5.65
C HIS A 45 10.52 -3.68 -4.78
N ARG A 46 10.63 -3.05 -3.59
CA ARG A 46 9.46 -2.86 -2.72
C ARG A 46 8.38 -2.05 -3.43
N ALA A 47 8.75 -1.06 -4.23
CA ALA A 47 7.80 -0.31 -5.05
C ALA A 47 7.08 -1.23 -6.04
N GLY A 48 7.78 -2.23 -6.60
CA GLY A 48 7.17 -3.24 -7.44
C GLY A 48 6.11 -4.05 -6.70
N LEU A 49 6.36 -4.37 -5.43
CA LEU A 49 5.36 -5.06 -4.60
C LEU A 49 4.15 -4.16 -4.33
N PHE A 50 4.37 -2.87 -4.11
CA PHE A 50 3.26 -1.92 -3.99
C PHE A 50 2.46 -1.81 -5.27
N PHE A 51 3.13 -1.89 -6.42
CA PHE A 51 2.43 -1.91 -7.70
C PHE A 51 1.54 -3.16 -7.80
N ALA A 52 2.02 -4.31 -7.34
CA ALA A 52 1.20 -5.52 -7.30
C ALA A 52 -0.04 -5.35 -6.42
N VAL A 53 0.11 -4.72 -5.26
CA VAL A 53 -1.01 -4.42 -4.36
C VAL A 53 -1.99 -3.46 -5.04
N PHE A 54 -1.47 -2.44 -5.71
CA PHE A 54 -2.29 -1.49 -6.47
C PHE A 54 -3.13 -2.22 -7.52
N VAL A 55 -2.51 -3.10 -8.31
CA VAL A 55 -3.22 -3.87 -9.33
C VAL A 55 -4.27 -4.77 -8.69
N ALA A 56 -3.93 -5.39 -7.54
CA ALA A 56 -4.90 -6.24 -6.83
C ALA A 56 -6.13 -5.44 -6.38
N CYS A 57 -5.93 -4.21 -5.93
CA CYS A 57 -7.05 -3.34 -5.54
C CYS A 57 -7.91 -2.98 -6.75
N ILE A 58 -7.29 -2.64 -7.89
CA ILE A 58 -8.04 -2.35 -9.12
C ILE A 58 -8.83 -3.59 -9.55
N TRP A 59 -8.19 -4.76 -9.52
CA TRP A 59 -8.86 -6.02 -9.86
C TRP A 59 -10.06 -6.26 -8.96
N ALA A 60 -9.88 -6.10 -7.64
CA ALA A 60 -10.95 -6.32 -6.67
C ALA A 60 -12.09 -5.33 -6.84
N ALA A 61 -11.82 -4.12 -7.35
CA ALA A 61 -12.87 -3.14 -7.59
C ALA A 61 -13.90 -3.66 -8.60
N PHE A 62 -13.43 -4.44 -9.60
CA PHE A 62 -14.27 -4.87 -10.71
C PHE A 62 -14.56 -6.37 -10.73
N VAL A 63 -13.80 -7.19 -9.98
CA VAL A 63 -13.94 -8.64 -9.96
C VAL A 63 -14.20 -9.10 -8.53
N PRO A 64 -15.48 -9.35 -8.17
CA PRO A 64 -15.82 -9.70 -6.78
C PRO A 64 -15.12 -10.96 -6.26
N GLU A 65 -14.80 -11.91 -7.12
CA GLU A 65 -14.18 -13.17 -6.73
C GLU A 65 -12.78 -12.99 -6.15
N GLY A 66 -12.11 -11.89 -6.49
CA GLY A 66 -10.77 -11.60 -5.98
C GLY A 66 -10.73 -10.82 -4.67
N ARG A 67 -11.87 -10.39 -4.17
CA ARG A 67 -11.91 -9.46 -3.03
C ARG A 67 -11.38 -10.04 -1.74
N ARG A 68 -11.68 -11.31 -1.44
CA ARG A 68 -11.20 -11.93 -0.21
C ARG A 68 -9.67 -12.03 -0.19
N LEU A 69 -9.10 -12.49 -1.29
CA LEU A 69 -7.63 -12.56 -1.39
C LEU A 69 -7.01 -11.17 -1.34
N ALA A 70 -7.63 -10.19 -2.03
CA ALA A 70 -7.13 -8.82 -2.02
C ALA A 70 -7.16 -8.23 -0.60
N VAL A 71 -8.19 -8.53 0.20
CA VAL A 71 -8.24 -8.09 1.59
C VAL A 71 -7.04 -8.62 2.38
N LEU A 72 -6.71 -9.89 2.21
CA LEU A 72 -5.56 -10.48 2.90
C LEU A 72 -4.26 -9.82 2.47
N VAL A 73 -4.06 -9.63 1.17
CA VAL A 73 -2.84 -9.03 0.62
C VAL A 73 -2.68 -7.59 1.10
N VAL A 74 -3.72 -6.77 0.95
CA VAL A 74 -3.69 -5.37 1.35
C VAL A 74 -3.55 -5.25 2.87
N GLY A 75 -4.28 -6.08 3.61
CA GLY A 75 -4.23 -6.07 5.06
C GLY A 75 -2.84 -6.40 5.60
N ILE A 76 -2.22 -7.44 5.07
CA ILE A 76 -0.86 -7.80 5.48
C ILE A 76 0.10 -6.66 5.14
N SER A 77 -0.03 -6.08 3.93
CA SER A 77 0.83 -4.99 3.50
C SER A 77 0.73 -3.78 4.42
N MET A 78 -0.49 -3.33 4.69
CA MET A 78 -0.70 -2.11 5.49
C MET A 78 -0.37 -2.32 6.96
N VAL A 79 -0.86 -3.41 7.55
CA VAL A 79 -0.67 -3.67 8.97
C VAL A 79 0.79 -3.94 9.29
N SER A 80 1.48 -4.74 8.46
CA SER A 80 2.89 -5.04 8.69
C SER A 80 3.74 -3.78 8.62
N PHE A 81 3.47 -2.88 7.67
CA PHE A 81 4.20 -1.62 7.59
C PHE A 81 3.99 -0.77 8.85
N LEU A 82 2.75 -0.64 9.30
CA LEU A 82 2.45 0.17 10.48
C LEU A 82 3.07 -0.39 11.75
N LEU A 83 3.05 -1.72 11.90
CA LEU A 83 3.69 -2.36 13.06
C LEU A 83 5.20 -2.16 13.04
N LEU A 84 5.83 -2.36 11.89
CA LEU A 84 7.28 -2.16 11.76
C LEU A 84 7.66 -0.69 11.95
N TYR A 85 6.84 0.22 11.41
CA TYR A 85 7.05 1.65 11.59
C TYR A 85 7.03 2.01 13.08
N TRP A 86 6.04 1.51 13.81
CA TRP A 86 5.91 1.79 15.23
C TRP A 86 7.07 1.18 16.03
N GLN A 87 7.43 -0.08 15.74
CA GLN A 87 8.55 -0.75 16.40
C GLN A 87 9.88 -0.04 16.16
N ALA A 88 10.04 0.60 15.01
CA ALA A 88 11.26 1.33 14.67
C ALA A 88 11.33 2.72 15.32
N GLY A 89 10.38 3.09 16.17
CA GLY A 89 10.37 4.38 16.83
C GLY A 89 9.73 5.49 16.01
N SER A 90 8.87 5.15 15.06
CA SER A 90 8.12 6.09 14.23
C SER A 90 9.04 7.08 13.49
N PRO A 91 9.93 6.57 12.60
CA PRO A 91 10.90 7.46 11.92
C PRO A 91 10.22 8.57 11.14
N THR A 92 10.73 9.79 11.30
CA THR A 92 10.15 10.99 10.68
C THR A 92 10.07 10.91 9.15
N PRO A 93 11.09 10.38 8.42
CA PRO A 93 11.00 10.30 6.96
C PRO A 93 9.84 9.47 6.43
N LEU A 94 9.32 8.54 7.23
CA LEU A 94 8.23 7.64 6.83
C LEU A 94 6.87 8.07 7.39
N ARG A 95 6.82 9.19 8.09
CA ARG A 95 5.61 9.61 8.81
C ARG A 95 4.43 9.83 7.88
N LYS A 96 4.63 10.48 6.72
CA LYS A 96 3.53 10.74 5.79
C LYS A 96 2.94 9.44 5.24
N ILE A 97 3.79 8.48 4.93
CA ILE A 97 3.35 7.18 4.42
C ILE A 97 2.55 6.44 5.49
N ALA A 98 3.04 6.48 6.73
CA ALA A 98 2.34 5.85 7.85
C ALA A 98 0.98 6.49 8.10
N GLN A 99 0.89 7.81 7.99
CA GLN A 99 -0.38 8.52 8.16
C GLN A 99 -1.39 8.13 7.08
N VAL A 100 -0.95 8.04 5.83
CA VAL A 100 -1.82 7.63 4.73
C VAL A 100 -2.32 6.21 4.94
N ASP A 101 -1.45 5.28 5.35
CA ASP A 101 -1.85 3.91 5.64
C ASP A 101 -2.83 3.85 6.82
N LEU A 102 -2.58 4.66 7.85
CA LEU A 102 -3.49 4.71 9.01
C LEU A 102 -4.88 5.19 8.61
N TRP A 103 -4.96 6.22 7.74
CA TRP A 103 -6.23 6.69 7.22
C TRP A 103 -6.92 5.63 6.35
N GLY A 104 -6.15 4.76 5.71
CA GLY A 104 -6.70 3.68 4.90
C GLY A 104 -7.26 2.52 5.70
N LEU A 105 -6.91 2.36 6.98
CA LEU A 105 -7.40 1.25 7.79
C LEU A 105 -8.92 1.18 7.91
N PRO A 106 -9.66 2.29 8.12
CA PRO A 106 -11.13 2.21 8.12
C PRO A 106 -11.69 1.74 6.79
N VAL A 107 -11.10 2.16 5.67
CA VAL A 107 -11.53 1.70 4.34
C VAL A 107 -11.27 0.20 4.20
N LEU A 108 -10.10 -0.25 4.63
CA LEU A 108 -9.74 -1.67 4.62
C LEU A 108 -10.73 -2.49 5.47
N ALA A 109 -11.06 -2.00 6.66
CA ALA A 109 -12.02 -2.67 7.52
C ALA A 109 -13.38 -2.79 6.84
N GLY A 110 -13.80 -1.75 6.14
CA GLY A 110 -15.06 -1.76 5.41
C GLY A 110 -15.09 -2.79 4.30
N VAL A 111 -14.04 -2.84 3.45
CA VAL A 111 -13.99 -3.83 2.37
C VAL A 111 -13.84 -5.25 2.92
N ALA A 112 -13.11 -5.42 4.03
CA ALA A 112 -12.95 -6.72 4.65
C ALA A 112 -14.30 -7.24 5.13
N TRP A 113 -15.05 -6.41 5.84
CA TRP A 113 -16.37 -6.80 6.31
C TRP A 113 -17.30 -7.16 5.16
N LEU A 114 -17.32 -6.34 4.12
CA LEU A 114 -18.19 -6.58 2.96
C LEU A 114 -17.77 -7.84 2.19
N ALA A 115 -16.45 -8.10 2.07
CA ALA A 115 -15.96 -9.25 1.32
C ALA A 115 -16.23 -10.56 2.04
N PHE A 116 -16.06 -10.61 3.36
CA PHE A 116 -16.18 -11.85 4.12
C PHE A 116 -17.59 -12.14 4.60
N ARG A 117 -18.51 -11.19 4.50
CA ARG A 117 -19.89 -11.47 4.82
C ARG A 117 -20.69 -12.06 3.64
N GLN A 118 -20.13 -12.04 2.45
CA GLN A 118 -20.78 -12.59 1.26
C GLN A 118 -20.86 -14.11 1.29
#